data_d0deb182128fc4db6c1a4a69ae8628db
#
_entry.id   d0deb182128fc4db6c1a4a69ae8628db
#
_cell.length_a   1.000
_cell.length_b   1.000
_cell.length_c   1.000
_cell.angle_alpha   90.00
_cell.angle_beta   90.00
_cell.angle_gamma   90.00
#
_symmetry.space_group_name_H-M   'P 1'
#
loop_
_entity.id
_entity.type
_entity.pdbx_description
1 polymer ?
#
loop_
_entity_poly.entity_id
_entity_poly.type
_entity_poly.pdbx_seq_one_letter_code
_entity_poly.pdbx_strand_id
1 'polypeptide(L)'
;MKRFDKKLNAQDIINAIPGGVAIYKVSDIFETVYYSDGVPALSGYSRDEYDLLIKQDAADLIYQEDAAMVIRKIRQVLEAGKSASFEFRKQHRDGHIVWVNVHARKIGEDGGHPLLQCVFHNISAFKQAREELAHVINSIPGGIAAYDFNDMQNPRRLFCSDGVAKLFGCSDAADLQHYAANPWSMVFKEDYQRVYDAFQHMFISSDTLDLSYRITRKDQVLEWVHLNGKAINGIFYAVFTGMSDEAKLFQQISNDAAQGIYVYDKKNHDLLYYNENVELFLTGKNNAWGKKCYTALHDKQTPCTFCPLSMIKNIEKPQELTFSNGKSYEIRAKELEWNGLPAYTPFLNDSTG
;
A
#
# COMPACT_ATOMS: atom_id res chain seq x y z
N MET A 1 -39.27 22.54 -13.86
CA MET A 1 -38.21 22.45 -14.88
C MET A 1 -38.08 23.82 -15.57
N LYS A 2 -37.11 24.65 -15.22
CA LYS A 2 -36.88 25.95 -15.87
C LYS A 2 -36.30 25.68 -17.25
N ARG A 3 -36.99 26.06 -18.33
CA ARG A 3 -36.45 26.06 -19.69
C ARG A 3 -35.23 27.00 -19.73
N PHE A 4 -34.10 26.48 -20.18
CA PHE A 4 -32.93 27.27 -20.53
C PHE A 4 -33.26 28.03 -21.83
N ASP A 5 -33.54 29.33 -21.70
CA ASP A 5 -33.89 30.23 -22.83
C ASP A 5 -32.65 30.89 -23.48
N LYS A 6 -31.44 30.40 -23.21
CA LYS A 6 -30.23 30.85 -23.90
C LYS A 6 -29.94 29.90 -25.06
N LYS A 7 -29.98 30.38 -26.29
CA LYS A 7 -29.45 29.65 -27.45
C LYS A 7 -27.96 29.42 -27.19
N LEU A 8 -27.61 28.25 -26.65
CA LEU A 8 -26.23 27.78 -26.59
C LEU A 8 -25.74 27.62 -28.01
N ASN A 9 -24.70 28.39 -28.41
CA ASN A 9 -24.05 28.13 -29.67
C ASN A 9 -23.08 26.94 -29.53
N ALA A 10 -22.69 26.32 -30.64
CA ALA A 10 -21.78 25.20 -30.64
C ALA A 10 -20.42 25.54 -29.98
N GLN A 11 -19.98 26.77 -30.12
CA GLN A 11 -18.72 27.26 -29.55
C GLN A 11 -18.76 27.30 -28.02
N ASP A 12 -19.89 27.79 -27.44
CA ASP A 12 -20.06 27.81 -25.98
C ASP A 12 -20.03 26.40 -25.39
N ILE A 13 -20.62 25.43 -26.09
CA ILE A 13 -20.62 24.03 -25.67
C ILE A 13 -19.19 23.43 -25.71
N ILE A 14 -18.47 23.69 -26.79
CA ILE A 14 -17.10 23.18 -26.98
C ILE A 14 -16.14 23.81 -25.96
N ASN A 15 -16.27 25.11 -25.70
CA ASN A 15 -15.42 25.79 -24.70
C ASN A 15 -15.75 25.41 -23.26
N ALA A 16 -16.95 24.86 -23.00
CA ALA A 16 -17.32 24.31 -21.70
C ALA A 16 -16.72 22.93 -21.43
N ILE A 17 -16.12 22.26 -22.42
CA ILE A 17 -15.47 20.95 -22.24
C ILE A 17 -14.15 21.17 -21.49
N PRO A 18 -13.94 20.53 -20.31
CA PRO A 18 -12.69 20.63 -19.59
C PRO A 18 -11.53 20.12 -20.46
N GLY A 19 -10.50 20.93 -20.64
CA GLY A 19 -9.38 20.65 -21.53
C GLY A 19 -9.51 21.38 -22.86
N GLY A 20 -9.21 20.74 -23.98
CA GLY A 20 -9.24 21.39 -25.29
C GLY A 20 -9.68 20.46 -26.40
N VAL A 21 -10.27 21.02 -27.44
CA VAL A 21 -10.63 20.31 -28.68
C VAL A 21 -9.89 20.95 -29.84
N ALA A 22 -9.19 20.16 -30.66
CA ALA A 22 -8.59 20.63 -31.89
C ALA A 22 -8.90 19.68 -33.06
N ILE A 23 -8.89 20.23 -34.26
CA ILE A 23 -8.97 19.48 -35.52
C ILE A 23 -7.73 19.83 -36.33
N TYR A 24 -7.03 18.79 -36.75
CA TYR A 24 -5.82 18.88 -37.55
C TYR A 24 -6.06 18.26 -38.93
N LYS A 25 -5.57 18.92 -39.95
CA LYS A 25 -5.39 18.32 -41.27
C LYS A 25 -4.00 17.72 -41.31
N VAL A 26 -3.94 16.42 -41.56
CA VAL A 26 -2.69 15.68 -41.48
C VAL A 26 -2.16 15.40 -42.86
N SER A 27 -1.02 16.03 -43.16
CA SER A 27 -0.21 15.82 -44.37
C SER A 27 1.21 15.40 -43.92
N ASP A 28 2.24 16.02 -44.43
CA ASP A 28 3.60 15.95 -43.92
C ASP A 28 3.74 16.68 -42.58
N ILE A 29 2.81 17.61 -42.30
CA ILE A 29 2.70 18.36 -41.05
C ILE A 29 1.28 18.25 -40.48
N PHE A 30 1.12 18.63 -39.21
CA PHE A 30 -0.17 18.73 -38.54
C PHE A 30 -0.64 20.19 -38.62
N GLU A 31 -1.39 20.53 -39.69
CA GLU A 31 -1.99 21.85 -39.85
C GLU A 31 -3.22 21.98 -38.96
N THR A 32 -3.25 23.02 -38.11
CA THR A 32 -4.40 23.28 -37.22
C THR A 32 -5.53 23.92 -38.00
N VAL A 33 -6.64 23.21 -38.16
CA VAL A 33 -7.86 23.69 -38.81
C VAL A 33 -8.80 24.40 -37.85
N TYR A 34 -8.88 23.88 -36.64
CA TYR A 34 -9.74 24.39 -35.58
C TYR A 34 -9.15 24.09 -34.20
N TYR A 35 -9.37 24.97 -33.24
CA TYR A 35 -9.10 24.70 -31.83
C TYR A 35 -10.04 25.50 -30.91
N SER A 36 -10.38 24.95 -29.75
CA SER A 36 -11.10 25.60 -28.66
C SER A 36 -10.14 26.37 -27.75
N ASP A 37 -10.65 27.29 -26.95
CA ASP A 37 -9.86 28.11 -26.01
C ASP A 37 -9.07 27.27 -24.97
N GLY A 38 -9.53 26.05 -24.69
CA GLY A 38 -8.83 25.14 -23.82
C GLY A 38 -7.48 24.64 -24.35
N VAL A 39 -7.27 24.64 -25.68
CA VAL A 39 -6.01 24.13 -26.27
C VAL A 39 -4.81 25.04 -25.97
N PRO A 40 -4.86 26.37 -26.26
CA PRO A 40 -3.80 27.27 -25.86
C PRO A 40 -3.65 27.34 -24.32
N ALA A 41 -4.74 27.32 -23.57
CA ALA A 41 -4.71 27.37 -22.12
C ALA A 41 -3.92 26.17 -21.50
N LEU A 42 -3.97 24.98 -22.11
CA LEU A 42 -3.15 23.82 -21.69
C LEU A 42 -1.64 24.07 -21.77
N SER A 43 -1.21 24.97 -22.64
CA SER A 43 0.20 25.29 -22.83
C SER A 43 0.56 26.71 -22.32
N GLY A 44 -0.40 27.39 -21.65
CA GLY A 44 -0.21 28.71 -21.05
C GLY A 44 -0.09 29.87 -22.04
N TYR A 45 -0.51 29.70 -23.29
CA TYR A 45 -0.51 30.72 -24.29
C TYR A 45 -1.87 31.43 -24.34
N SER A 46 -1.86 32.76 -24.63
CA SER A 46 -3.05 33.47 -25.08
C SER A 46 -3.44 32.99 -26.48
N ARG A 47 -4.67 33.32 -26.91
CA ARG A 47 -5.14 32.94 -28.23
C ARG A 47 -4.28 33.57 -29.34
N ASP A 48 -3.93 34.84 -29.19
CA ASP A 48 -3.11 35.57 -30.17
C ASP A 48 -1.68 34.97 -30.27
N GLU A 49 -1.09 34.60 -29.14
CA GLU A 49 0.22 33.94 -29.12
C GLU A 49 0.14 32.56 -29.77
N TYR A 50 -0.92 31.80 -29.47
CA TYR A 50 -1.12 30.49 -30.04
C TYR A 50 -1.35 30.49 -31.54
N ASP A 51 -2.10 31.50 -32.06
CA ASP A 51 -2.33 31.72 -33.50
C ASP A 51 -1.03 31.95 -34.28
N LEU A 52 0.00 32.49 -33.64
CA LEU A 52 1.34 32.61 -34.24
C LEU A 52 2.09 31.28 -34.28
N LEU A 53 1.95 30.49 -33.22
CA LEU A 53 2.63 29.18 -33.09
C LEU A 53 2.08 28.16 -34.07
N ILE A 54 0.77 28.06 -34.24
CA ILE A 54 0.10 27.08 -35.12
C ILE A 54 0.26 27.33 -36.62
N LYS A 55 0.92 28.41 -37.02
CA LYS A 55 1.33 28.61 -38.42
C LYS A 55 2.40 27.64 -38.87
N GLN A 56 3.05 26.98 -37.93
CA GLN A 56 4.03 25.89 -38.12
C GLN A 56 3.38 24.55 -37.87
N ASP A 57 4.17 23.51 -37.75
CA ASP A 57 3.68 22.17 -37.40
C ASP A 57 3.18 22.14 -35.93
N ALA A 58 1.92 21.76 -35.73
CA ALA A 58 1.40 21.61 -34.35
C ALA A 58 2.14 20.52 -33.53
N ALA A 59 2.89 19.64 -34.18
CA ALA A 59 3.74 18.66 -33.53
C ALA A 59 4.91 19.30 -32.75
N ASP A 60 5.33 20.53 -33.09
CA ASP A 60 6.41 21.22 -32.38
C ASP A 60 6.06 21.61 -30.93
N LEU A 61 4.78 21.56 -30.57
CA LEU A 61 4.31 21.79 -29.19
C LEU A 61 4.35 20.51 -28.34
N ILE A 62 4.68 19.37 -28.93
CA ILE A 62 4.85 18.11 -28.22
C ILE A 62 6.26 18.10 -27.60
N TYR A 63 6.37 17.59 -26.39
CA TYR A 63 7.69 17.40 -25.78
C TYR A 63 8.56 16.48 -26.67
N GLN A 64 9.79 16.90 -26.96
CA GLN A 64 10.62 16.33 -28.01
C GLN A 64 10.77 14.79 -27.94
N GLU A 65 10.94 14.24 -26.73
CA GLU A 65 11.08 12.78 -26.54
C GLU A 65 9.80 12.00 -26.86
N ASP A 66 8.63 12.64 -26.77
CA ASP A 66 7.33 12.00 -27.00
C ASP A 66 6.87 12.10 -28.44
N ALA A 67 7.44 13.01 -29.24
CA ALA A 67 6.99 13.32 -30.59
C ALA A 67 6.90 12.08 -31.51
N ALA A 68 7.94 11.25 -31.53
CA ALA A 68 7.96 10.04 -32.36
C ALA A 68 6.85 9.04 -31.97
N MET A 69 6.58 8.90 -30.67
CA MET A 69 5.51 8.03 -30.15
C MET A 69 4.14 8.57 -30.53
N VAL A 70 3.90 9.87 -30.37
CA VAL A 70 2.63 10.54 -30.73
C VAL A 70 2.34 10.39 -32.21
N ILE A 71 3.32 10.71 -33.09
CA ILE A 71 3.17 10.58 -34.56
C ILE A 71 2.82 9.16 -34.95
N ARG A 72 3.50 8.17 -34.37
CA ARG A 72 3.21 6.75 -34.63
C ARG A 72 1.78 6.37 -34.21
N LYS A 73 1.32 6.83 -33.03
CA LYS A 73 -0.05 6.59 -32.54
C LYS A 73 -1.11 7.23 -33.43
N ILE A 74 -0.88 8.47 -33.88
CA ILE A 74 -1.79 9.16 -34.79
C ILE A 74 -1.87 8.43 -36.13
N ARG A 75 -0.73 7.99 -36.69
CA ARG A 75 -0.71 7.20 -37.93
C ARG A 75 -1.55 5.93 -37.80
N GLN A 76 -1.42 5.21 -36.72
CA GLN A 76 -2.26 4.02 -36.43
C GLN A 76 -3.77 4.36 -36.39
N VAL A 77 -4.15 5.51 -35.81
CA VAL A 77 -5.54 5.97 -35.79
C VAL A 77 -6.06 6.23 -37.20
N LEU A 78 -5.25 6.87 -38.03
CA LEU A 78 -5.64 7.22 -39.41
C LEU A 78 -5.74 5.97 -40.33
N GLU A 79 -4.82 5.02 -40.20
CA GLU A 79 -4.79 3.80 -40.96
C GLU A 79 -5.90 2.82 -40.55
N ALA A 80 -6.10 2.64 -39.26
CA ALA A 80 -7.11 1.70 -38.73
C ALA A 80 -8.54 2.26 -38.78
N GLY A 81 -8.72 3.57 -38.95
CA GLY A 81 -10.03 4.24 -38.88
C GLY A 81 -10.70 4.18 -37.50
N LYS A 82 -9.96 3.77 -36.45
CA LYS A 82 -10.44 3.64 -35.09
C LYS A 82 -9.90 4.78 -34.23
N SER A 83 -10.66 5.16 -33.20
CA SER A 83 -10.15 6.12 -32.20
C SER A 83 -9.12 5.46 -31.28
N ALA A 84 -8.22 6.27 -30.73
CA ALA A 84 -7.29 5.86 -29.69
C ALA A 84 -7.13 6.95 -28.63
N SER A 85 -6.87 6.53 -27.41
CA SER A 85 -6.44 7.41 -26.31
C SER A 85 -5.01 7.06 -25.92
N PHE A 86 -4.21 8.11 -25.71
CA PHE A 86 -2.84 7.98 -25.24
C PHE A 86 -2.40 9.24 -24.50
N GLU A 87 -1.35 9.12 -23.72
CA GLU A 87 -0.80 10.18 -22.88
C GLU A 87 0.54 10.64 -23.46
N PHE A 88 0.82 11.94 -23.35
CA PHE A 88 2.10 12.52 -23.72
C PHE A 88 2.34 13.83 -22.99
N ARG A 89 3.56 14.35 -23.07
CA ARG A 89 3.99 15.60 -22.47
C ARG A 89 3.90 16.74 -23.47
N LYS A 90 3.38 17.89 -23.03
CA LYS A 90 3.46 19.16 -23.73
C LYS A 90 4.36 20.11 -22.95
N GLN A 91 5.08 20.96 -23.64
CA GLN A 91 5.84 22.03 -23.01
C GLN A 91 4.94 23.24 -22.80
N HIS A 92 4.87 23.72 -21.56
CA HIS A 92 4.22 24.97 -21.24
C HIS A 92 5.13 26.16 -21.57
N ARG A 93 4.57 27.34 -21.83
CA ARG A 93 5.32 28.56 -22.22
C ARG A 93 6.40 28.96 -21.19
N ASP A 94 6.19 28.69 -19.91
CA ASP A 94 7.13 28.99 -18.83
C ASP A 94 8.17 27.86 -18.57
N GLY A 95 8.16 26.83 -19.42
CA GLY A 95 9.13 25.75 -19.40
C GLY A 95 8.74 24.50 -18.61
N HIS A 96 7.66 24.53 -17.82
CA HIS A 96 7.22 23.33 -17.13
C HIS A 96 6.52 22.34 -18.08
N ILE A 97 6.44 21.08 -17.65
CA ILE A 97 5.80 20.01 -18.43
C ILE A 97 4.32 19.87 -18.01
N VAL A 98 3.45 19.82 -19.01
CA VAL A 98 2.02 19.50 -18.83
C VAL A 98 1.76 18.12 -19.40
N TRP A 99 1.28 17.19 -18.56
CA TRP A 99 0.81 15.89 -19.00
C TRP A 99 -0.60 16.01 -19.56
N VAL A 100 -0.79 15.50 -20.76
CA VAL A 100 -2.10 15.46 -21.42
C VAL A 100 -2.47 14.04 -21.79
N ASN A 101 -3.74 13.69 -21.59
CA ASN A 101 -4.37 12.56 -22.24
C ASN A 101 -5.11 13.07 -23.47
N VAL A 102 -4.86 12.49 -24.64
CA VAL A 102 -5.55 12.83 -25.87
C VAL A 102 -6.42 11.66 -26.31
N HIS A 103 -7.66 11.98 -26.69
CA HIS A 103 -8.51 11.08 -27.47
C HIS A 103 -8.54 11.56 -28.91
N ALA A 104 -7.97 10.74 -29.82
CA ALA A 104 -7.81 11.09 -31.22
C ALA A 104 -8.68 10.18 -32.11
N ARG A 105 -9.35 10.77 -33.11
CA ARG A 105 -10.12 10.02 -34.12
C ARG A 105 -10.11 10.71 -35.48
N LYS A 106 -10.13 9.94 -36.55
CA LYS A 106 -10.39 10.45 -37.91
C LYS A 106 -11.86 10.86 -38.01
N ILE A 107 -12.16 12.05 -38.51
CA ILE A 107 -13.53 12.56 -38.67
C ILE A 107 -13.94 12.79 -40.11
N GLY A 108 -13.00 12.73 -41.07
CA GLY A 108 -13.24 12.97 -42.48
C GLY A 108 -11.95 13.24 -43.23
N GLU A 109 -12.08 13.87 -44.38
CA GLU A 109 -10.97 14.29 -45.22
C GLU A 109 -11.27 15.69 -45.82
N ASP A 110 -10.21 16.46 -46.03
CA ASP A 110 -10.25 17.74 -46.71
C ASP A 110 -9.08 17.82 -47.70
N GLY A 111 -9.41 18.04 -48.99
CA GLY A 111 -8.43 18.10 -50.05
C GLY A 111 -7.58 16.83 -50.20
N GLY A 112 -8.14 15.66 -49.88
CA GLY A 112 -7.41 14.35 -49.93
C GLY A 112 -6.54 14.08 -48.69
N HIS A 113 -6.54 14.95 -47.69
CA HIS A 113 -5.84 14.77 -46.45
C HIS A 113 -6.80 14.44 -45.30
N PRO A 114 -6.47 13.48 -44.39
CA PRO A 114 -7.35 13.14 -43.31
C PRO A 114 -7.47 14.27 -42.28
N LEU A 115 -8.70 14.44 -41.76
CA LEU A 115 -9.02 15.33 -40.65
C LEU A 115 -9.02 14.51 -39.35
N LEU A 116 -8.17 14.90 -38.40
CA LEU A 116 -7.99 14.30 -37.12
C LEU A 116 -8.59 15.20 -36.03
N GLN A 117 -9.62 14.73 -35.32
CA GLN A 117 -10.13 15.38 -34.12
C GLN A 117 -9.38 14.86 -32.90
N CYS A 118 -8.89 15.80 -32.08
CA CYS A 118 -8.22 15.51 -30.82
C CYS A 118 -8.96 16.22 -29.67
N VAL A 119 -9.28 15.49 -28.63
CA VAL A 119 -9.78 16.02 -27.36
C VAL A 119 -8.70 15.81 -26.31
N PHE A 120 -8.23 16.91 -25.70
CA PHE A 120 -7.15 16.92 -24.74
C PHE A 120 -7.68 17.12 -23.33
N HIS A 121 -7.14 16.37 -22.38
CA HIS A 121 -7.40 16.54 -20.95
C HIS A 121 -6.06 16.72 -20.22
N ASN A 122 -5.97 17.74 -19.38
CA ASN A 122 -4.82 17.91 -18.50
C ASN A 122 -4.89 16.87 -17.38
N ILE A 123 -3.88 16.01 -17.31
CA ILE A 123 -3.74 14.96 -16.29
C ILE A 123 -2.55 15.20 -15.36
N SER A 124 -1.94 16.40 -15.38
CA SER A 124 -0.76 16.73 -14.56
C SER A 124 -1.04 16.55 -13.07
N ALA A 125 -2.18 17.07 -12.58
CA ALA A 125 -2.56 16.92 -11.18
C ALA A 125 -2.72 15.44 -10.77
N PHE A 126 -3.28 14.61 -11.66
CA PHE A 126 -3.40 13.17 -11.43
C PHE A 126 -2.03 12.49 -11.38
N LYS A 127 -1.12 12.85 -12.31
CA LYS A 127 0.25 12.31 -12.31
C LYS A 127 1.00 12.72 -11.05
N GLN A 128 0.92 14.00 -10.67
CA GLN A 128 1.55 14.51 -9.46
C GLN A 128 1.02 13.82 -8.20
N ALA A 129 -0.30 13.72 -8.02
CA ALA A 129 -0.89 13.04 -6.88
C ALA A 129 -0.48 11.57 -6.79
N ARG A 130 -0.36 10.89 -7.94
CA ARG A 130 0.12 9.50 -8.01
C ARG A 130 1.60 9.40 -7.59
N GLU A 131 2.44 10.31 -8.03
CA GLU A 131 3.86 10.36 -7.65
C GLU A 131 4.03 10.67 -6.17
N GLU A 132 3.29 11.66 -5.64
CA GLU A 132 3.29 11.99 -4.21
C GLU A 132 2.85 10.80 -3.36
N LEU A 133 1.78 10.10 -3.76
CA LEU A 133 1.34 8.88 -3.08
C LEU A 133 2.41 7.79 -3.11
N ALA A 134 3.08 7.59 -4.24
CA ALA A 134 4.17 6.63 -4.36
C ALA A 134 5.35 7.00 -3.45
N HIS A 135 5.70 8.29 -3.35
CA HIS A 135 6.73 8.77 -2.43
C HIS A 135 6.36 8.51 -0.96
N VAL A 136 5.10 8.80 -0.56
CA VAL A 136 4.63 8.52 0.80
C VAL A 136 4.73 7.03 1.12
N ILE A 137 4.23 6.17 0.22
CA ILE A 137 4.28 4.72 0.38
C ILE A 137 5.72 4.21 0.51
N ASN A 138 6.63 4.72 -0.33
CA ASN A 138 8.03 4.29 -0.31
C ASN A 138 8.85 4.90 0.84
N SER A 139 8.35 5.93 1.52
CA SER A 139 9.00 6.50 2.71
C SER A 139 8.69 5.72 3.99
N ILE A 140 7.73 4.80 3.98
CA ILE A 140 7.39 3.98 5.14
C ILE A 140 8.52 2.96 5.37
N PRO A 141 9.13 2.93 6.57
CA PRO A 141 10.13 1.94 6.90
C PRO A 141 9.59 0.51 6.72
N GLY A 142 10.28 -0.31 5.94
CA GLY A 142 9.76 -1.60 5.49
C GLY A 142 8.94 -1.45 4.22
N GLY A 143 7.63 -1.66 4.27
CA GLY A 143 6.79 -1.45 3.08
C GLY A 143 5.34 -1.86 3.25
N ILE A 144 4.56 -1.59 2.22
CA ILE A 144 3.13 -1.89 2.18
C ILE A 144 2.84 -2.91 1.08
N ALA A 145 1.95 -3.86 1.35
CA ALA A 145 1.41 -4.75 0.34
C ALA A 145 -0.10 -4.95 0.51
N ALA A 146 -0.75 -5.32 -0.57
CA ALA A 146 -2.16 -5.68 -0.59
C ALA A 146 -2.35 -7.04 -1.26
N TYR A 147 -3.17 -7.88 -0.66
CA TYR A 147 -3.43 -9.24 -1.12
C TYR A 147 -4.92 -9.52 -1.17
N ASP A 148 -5.34 -10.25 -2.20
CA ASP A 148 -6.65 -10.85 -2.31
C ASP A 148 -6.56 -12.31 -1.80
N PHE A 149 -7.29 -12.61 -0.73
CA PHE A 149 -7.34 -13.90 -0.07
C PHE A 149 -8.64 -14.67 -0.35
N ASN A 150 -9.31 -14.41 -1.49
CA ASN A 150 -10.46 -15.22 -1.89
C ASN A 150 -10.09 -16.72 -2.00
N ASP A 151 -8.86 -17.01 -2.39
CA ASP A 151 -8.25 -18.34 -2.22
C ASP A 151 -7.15 -18.25 -1.16
N MET A 152 -7.44 -18.81 0.01
CA MET A 152 -6.53 -18.78 1.16
C MET A 152 -5.22 -19.56 0.91
N GLN A 153 -5.24 -20.58 0.06
CA GLN A 153 -4.05 -21.39 -0.27
C GLN A 153 -3.18 -20.68 -1.31
N ASN A 154 -3.80 -19.88 -2.21
CA ASN A 154 -3.12 -19.17 -3.27
C ASN A 154 -3.51 -17.69 -3.30
N PRO A 155 -3.16 -16.91 -2.26
CA PRO A 155 -3.51 -15.50 -2.21
C PRO A 155 -2.82 -14.74 -3.34
N ARG A 156 -3.59 -13.86 -3.98
CA ARG A 156 -3.11 -13.04 -5.08
C ARG A 156 -2.59 -11.70 -4.59
N ARG A 157 -1.32 -11.40 -4.87
CA ARG A 157 -0.77 -10.07 -4.61
C ARG A 157 -1.36 -9.05 -5.57
N LEU A 158 -2.01 -8.01 -5.05
CA LEU A 158 -2.60 -6.91 -5.81
C LEU A 158 -1.63 -5.74 -5.93
N PHE A 159 -0.89 -5.50 -4.87
CA PHE A 159 0.08 -4.41 -4.76
C PHE A 159 1.24 -4.80 -3.85
N CYS A 160 2.41 -4.26 -4.14
CA CYS A 160 3.60 -4.36 -3.30
C CYS A 160 4.48 -3.14 -3.53
N SER A 161 4.89 -2.46 -2.47
CA SER A 161 5.88 -1.39 -2.56
C SER A 161 7.30 -1.97 -2.70
N ASP A 162 8.23 -1.17 -3.21
CA ASP A 162 9.64 -1.57 -3.33
C ASP A 162 10.29 -1.85 -1.98
N GLY A 163 9.81 -1.21 -0.90
CA GLY A 163 10.26 -1.47 0.46
C GLY A 163 10.02 -2.92 0.89
N VAL A 164 8.83 -3.48 0.60
CA VAL A 164 8.54 -4.90 0.84
C VAL A 164 9.46 -5.77 -0.01
N ALA A 165 9.60 -5.47 -1.30
CA ALA A 165 10.47 -6.26 -2.18
C ALA A 165 11.90 -6.34 -1.66
N LYS A 166 12.47 -5.21 -1.24
CA LYS A 166 13.82 -5.14 -0.64
C LYS A 166 13.93 -5.94 0.66
N LEU A 167 12.91 -5.85 1.53
CA LEU A 167 12.84 -6.63 2.77
C LEU A 167 12.92 -8.14 2.48
N PHE A 168 12.31 -8.57 1.38
CA PHE A 168 12.33 -9.96 0.93
C PHE A 168 13.55 -10.32 0.05
N GLY A 169 14.53 -9.42 -0.09
CA GLY A 169 15.76 -9.66 -0.85
C GLY A 169 15.59 -9.56 -2.38
N CYS A 170 14.54 -8.88 -2.83
CA CYS A 170 14.26 -8.63 -4.23
C CYS A 170 14.61 -7.19 -4.62
N SER A 171 14.89 -6.94 -5.90
CA SER A 171 15.25 -5.61 -6.40
C SER A 171 14.05 -4.65 -6.41
N ASP A 172 12.89 -5.15 -6.77
CA ASP A 172 11.64 -4.40 -6.91
C ASP A 172 10.41 -5.31 -6.80
N ALA A 173 9.22 -4.73 -6.90
CA ALA A 173 7.95 -5.46 -6.81
C ALA A 173 7.77 -6.50 -7.93
N ALA A 174 8.30 -6.26 -9.14
CA ALA A 174 8.21 -7.19 -10.26
C ALA A 174 9.10 -8.42 -10.02
N ASP A 175 10.31 -8.22 -9.51
CA ASP A 175 11.22 -9.29 -9.10
C ASP A 175 10.62 -10.15 -7.99
N LEU A 176 9.99 -9.52 -6.97
CA LEU A 176 9.28 -10.23 -5.92
C LEU A 176 8.09 -11.05 -6.46
N GLN A 177 7.34 -10.49 -7.42
CA GLN A 177 6.24 -11.22 -8.05
C GLN A 177 6.73 -12.44 -8.83
N HIS A 178 7.88 -12.34 -9.47
CA HIS A 178 8.48 -13.45 -10.20
C HIS A 178 9.04 -14.52 -9.24
N TYR A 179 9.73 -14.08 -8.18
CA TYR A 179 10.35 -14.98 -7.22
C TYR A 179 9.34 -15.72 -6.33
N ALA A 180 8.33 -15.02 -5.85
CA ALA A 180 7.33 -15.53 -4.91
C ALA A 180 5.91 -15.15 -5.37
N ALA A 181 5.41 -15.82 -6.41
CA ALA A 181 4.05 -15.64 -6.90
C ALA A 181 3.02 -15.96 -5.80
N ASN A 182 3.26 -17.03 -5.04
CA ASN A 182 2.49 -17.35 -3.84
C ASN A 182 3.21 -16.81 -2.59
N PRO A 183 2.62 -15.85 -1.84
CA PRO A 183 3.23 -15.25 -0.64
C PRO A 183 3.61 -16.26 0.43
N TRP A 184 2.90 -17.36 0.54
CA TRP A 184 3.19 -18.42 1.53
C TRP A 184 4.54 -19.09 1.32
N SER A 185 5.07 -19.09 0.11
CA SER A 185 6.35 -19.72 -0.22
C SER A 185 7.55 -19.11 0.49
N MET A 186 7.40 -17.88 0.98
CA MET A 186 8.47 -17.15 1.67
C MET A 186 8.42 -17.29 3.18
N VAL A 187 7.32 -17.79 3.73
CA VAL A 187 7.21 -18.04 5.17
C VAL A 187 8.12 -19.20 5.54
N PHE A 188 8.97 -19.00 6.55
CA PHE A 188 9.85 -20.07 7.02
C PHE A 188 9.04 -21.28 7.47
N LYS A 189 9.53 -22.48 7.14
CA LYS A 189 8.75 -23.72 7.25
C LYS A 189 8.18 -23.95 8.64
N GLU A 190 8.97 -23.72 9.68
CA GLU A 190 8.55 -23.93 11.07
C GLU A 190 7.50 -22.91 11.54
N ASP A 191 7.46 -21.72 10.93
CA ASP A 191 6.48 -20.67 11.27
C ASP A 191 5.19 -20.81 10.46
N TYR A 192 5.18 -21.62 9.38
CA TYR A 192 4.10 -21.66 8.40
C TYR A 192 2.72 -21.91 9.02
N GLN A 193 2.59 -22.95 9.84
CA GLN A 193 1.30 -23.31 10.42
C GLN A 193 0.76 -22.21 11.33
N ARG A 194 1.60 -21.65 12.18
CA ARG A 194 1.25 -20.55 13.09
C ARG A 194 0.79 -19.31 12.33
N VAL A 195 1.53 -18.94 11.28
CA VAL A 195 1.19 -17.77 10.43
C VAL A 195 -0.12 -18.04 9.69
N TYR A 196 -0.29 -19.20 9.09
CA TYR A 196 -1.51 -19.57 8.36
C TYR A 196 -2.76 -19.55 9.26
N ASP A 197 -2.68 -20.12 10.46
CA ASP A 197 -3.78 -20.13 11.42
C ASP A 197 -4.14 -18.71 11.89
N ALA A 198 -3.14 -17.84 12.10
CA ALA A 198 -3.35 -16.44 12.46
C ALA A 198 -4.12 -15.68 11.36
N PHE A 199 -3.79 -15.90 10.10
CA PHE A 199 -4.53 -15.33 8.97
C PHE A 199 -5.97 -15.87 8.91
N GLN A 200 -6.17 -17.18 9.06
CA GLN A 200 -7.51 -17.75 9.08
C GLN A 200 -8.38 -17.13 10.19
N HIS A 201 -7.81 -17.00 11.39
CA HIS A 201 -8.52 -16.41 12.52
C HIS A 201 -8.88 -14.93 12.24
N MET A 202 -7.96 -14.15 11.70
CA MET A 202 -8.18 -12.74 11.34
C MET A 202 -9.35 -12.58 10.36
N PHE A 203 -9.46 -13.45 9.34
CA PHE A 203 -10.56 -13.37 8.38
C PHE A 203 -11.92 -13.75 9.00
N ILE A 204 -11.93 -14.61 10.03
CA ILE A 204 -13.16 -14.99 10.74
C ILE A 204 -13.58 -13.89 11.73
N SER A 205 -12.63 -13.34 12.49
CA SER A 205 -12.90 -12.36 13.56
C SER A 205 -13.03 -10.93 13.06
N SER A 206 -12.57 -10.65 11.83
CA SER A 206 -12.44 -9.29 11.27
C SER A 206 -11.54 -8.36 12.08
N ASP A 207 -10.61 -8.93 12.89
CA ASP A 207 -9.64 -8.20 13.68
C ASP A 207 -8.47 -7.70 12.81
N THR A 208 -7.58 -6.92 13.42
CA THR A 208 -6.27 -6.63 12.85
C THR A 208 -5.33 -7.82 13.08
N LEU A 209 -4.49 -8.12 12.10
CA LEU A 209 -3.40 -9.08 12.26
C LEU A 209 -2.13 -8.33 12.65
N ASP A 210 -1.54 -8.72 13.76
CA ASP A 210 -0.26 -8.20 14.25
C ASP A 210 0.62 -9.40 14.60
N LEU A 211 1.68 -9.63 13.83
CA LEU A 211 2.42 -10.89 13.87
C LEU A 211 3.87 -10.70 13.46
N SER A 212 4.80 -11.24 14.25
CA SER A 212 6.20 -11.40 13.87
C SER A 212 6.48 -12.83 13.49
N TYR A 213 7.21 -13.04 12.38
CA TYR A 213 7.57 -14.37 11.90
C TYR A 213 8.81 -14.32 11.01
N ARG A 214 9.39 -15.48 10.76
CA ARG A 214 10.58 -15.61 9.91
C ARG A 214 10.18 -15.84 8.46
N ILE A 215 10.92 -15.20 7.57
CA ILE A 215 10.84 -15.43 6.13
C ILE A 215 12.16 -15.95 5.61
N THR A 216 12.10 -16.72 4.53
CA THR A 216 13.28 -17.05 3.73
C THR A 216 13.37 -16.08 2.59
N ARG A 217 14.38 -15.22 2.58
CA ARG A 217 14.61 -14.23 1.54
C ARG A 217 15.08 -14.89 0.24
N LYS A 218 15.04 -14.16 -0.87
CA LYS A 218 15.54 -14.61 -2.18
C LYS A 218 17.01 -15.06 -2.15
N ASP A 219 17.83 -14.40 -1.34
CA ASP A 219 19.25 -14.75 -1.10
C ASP A 219 19.45 -15.89 -0.08
N GLN A 220 18.38 -16.60 0.30
CA GLN A 220 18.35 -17.71 1.26
C GLN A 220 18.70 -17.31 2.70
N VAL A 221 18.73 -16.03 3.01
CA VAL A 221 18.91 -15.52 4.37
C VAL A 221 17.59 -15.60 5.11
N LEU A 222 17.60 -16.08 6.35
CA LEU A 222 16.47 -15.96 7.26
C LEU A 222 16.37 -14.53 7.79
N GLU A 223 15.18 -13.95 7.66
CA GLU A 223 14.91 -12.59 8.12
C GLU A 223 13.65 -12.58 8.98
N TRP A 224 13.70 -11.85 10.09
CA TRP A 224 12.51 -11.59 10.90
C TRP A 224 11.75 -10.39 10.34
N VAL A 225 10.46 -10.59 10.13
CA VAL A 225 9.54 -9.54 9.72
C VAL A 225 8.43 -9.39 10.73
N HIS A 226 8.01 -8.15 10.93
CA HIS A 226 6.80 -7.81 11.66
C HIS A 226 5.75 -7.36 10.65
N LEU A 227 4.58 -7.99 10.73
CA LEU A 227 3.43 -7.73 9.88
C LEU A 227 2.31 -7.13 10.72
N ASN A 228 1.85 -5.95 10.33
CA ASN A 228 0.60 -5.39 10.82
C ASN A 228 -0.36 -5.18 9.65
N GLY A 229 -1.59 -5.68 9.76
CA GLY A 229 -2.52 -5.58 8.64
C GLY A 229 -3.97 -5.82 9.01
N LYS A 230 -4.85 -5.49 8.06
CA LYS A 230 -6.31 -5.62 8.19
C LYS A 230 -6.96 -5.98 6.86
N ALA A 231 -7.99 -6.82 6.92
CA ALA A 231 -8.85 -7.07 5.77
C ALA A 231 -9.97 -6.02 5.66
N ILE A 232 -10.12 -5.44 4.47
CA ILE A 232 -11.17 -4.49 4.13
C ILE A 232 -11.78 -4.94 2.80
N ASN A 233 -13.07 -5.23 2.78
CA ASN A 233 -13.79 -5.70 1.58
C ASN A 233 -13.11 -6.90 0.88
N GLY A 234 -12.59 -7.86 1.66
CA GLY A 234 -11.94 -9.06 1.13
C GLY A 234 -10.47 -8.87 0.69
N ILE A 235 -9.96 -7.65 0.75
CA ILE A 235 -8.55 -7.35 0.46
C ILE A 235 -7.81 -7.13 1.77
N PHE A 236 -6.72 -7.84 1.96
CA PHE A 236 -5.83 -7.67 3.11
C PHE A 236 -4.75 -6.63 2.79
N TYR A 237 -4.72 -5.56 3.58
CA TYR A 237 -3.71 -4.50 3.51
C TYR A 237 -2.72 -4.70 4.65
N ALA A 238 -1.44 -4.73 4.33
CA ALA A 238 -0.37 -5.04 5.27
C ALA A 238 0.76 -4.03 5.21
N VAL A 239 1.29 -3.71 6.38
CA VAL A 239 2.58 -3.05 6.56
C VAL A 239 3.57 -4.10 7.04
N PHE A 240 4.70 -4.22 6.36
CA PHE A 240 5.82 -5.08 6.73
C PHE A 240 6.96 -4.21 7.21
N THR A 241 7.56 -4.58 8.33
CA THR A 241 8.79 -3.95 8.83
C THR A 241 9.81 -5.03 9.14
N GLY A 242 11.08 -4.76 8.83
CA GLY A 242 12.19 -5.58 9.30
C GLY A 242 12.41 -5.36 10.79
N MET A 243 12.75 -6.40 11.53
CA MET A 243 13.14 -6.24 12.93
C MET A 243 14.59 -5.77 13.03
N SER A 244 14.89 -4.88 14.00
CA SER A 244 16.27 -4.51 14.31
C SER A 244 17.05 -5.73 14.83
N ASP A 245 18.39 -5.68 14.73
CA ASP A 245 19.21 -6.79 15.20
C ASP A 245 19.07 -7.00 16.72
N GLU A 246 18.88 -5.93 17.48
CA GLU A 246 18.59 -6.01 18.92
C GLU A 246 17.24 -6.67 19.18
N ALA A 247 16.21 -6.34 18.41
CA ALA A 247 14.89 -6.95 18.53
C ALA A 247 14.92 -8.43 18.14
N LYS A 248 15.67 -8.79 17.09
CA LYS A 248 15.88 -10.19 16.69
C LYS A 248 16.58 -10.98 17.81
N LEU A 249 17.66 -10.43 18.35
CA LEU A 249 18.40 -11.05 19.43
C LEU A 249 17.55 -11.20 20.68
N PHE A 250 16.78 -10.17 21.04
CA PHE A 250 15.84 -10.25 22.15
C PHE A 250 14.80 -11.35 21.95
N GLN A 251 14.22 -11.44 20.75
CA GLN A 251 13.23 -12.48 20.43
C GLN A 251 13.85 -13.89 20.54
N GLN A 252 15.05 -14.10 20.01
CA GLN A 252 15.74 -15.39 20.11
C GLN A 252 16.02 -15.75 21.57
N ILE A 253 16.64 -14.86 22.33
CA ILE A 253 16.93 -15.10 23.75
C ILE A 253 15.65 -15.38 24.54
N SER A 254 14.59 -14.65 24.25
CA SER A 254 13.30 -14.80 24.90
C SER A 254 12.61 -16.12 24.57
N ASN A 255 12.71 -16.60 23.33
CA ASN A 255 12.14 -17.90 22.91
C ASN A 255 12.98 -19.09 23.38
N ASP A 256 14.32 -18.91 23.41
CA ASP A 256 15.24 -19.94 23.93
C ASP A 256 15.19 -20.05 25.48
N ALA A 257 14.66 -19.02 26.15
CA ALA A 257 14.44 -19.09 27.59
C ALA A 257 13.40 -20.17 27.92
N ALA A 258 13.74 -21.08 28.89
CA ALA A 258 12.78 -22.09 29.36
C ALA A 258 11.51 -21.48 30.00
N GLN A 259 11.52 -20.19 30.26
CA GLN A 259 10.48 -19.45 30.96
C GLN A 259 9.49 -18.83 29.98
N GLY A 260 8.20 -18.86 30.34
CA GLY A 260 7.20 -18.01 29.68
C GLY A 260 7.43 -16.55 30.06
N ILE A 261 7.62 -15.69 29.08
CA ILE A 261 7.85 -14.25 29.27
C ILE A 261 6.74 -13.48 28.55
N TYR A 262 6.06 -12.59 29.26
CA TYR A 262 5.12 -11.66 28.64
C TYR A 262 5.23 -10.28 29.23
N VAL A 263 4.86 -9.26 28.44
CA VAL A 263 4.87 -7.86 28.85
C VAL A 263 3.47 -7.29 28.67
N TYR A 264 3.00 -6.53 29.65
CA TYR A 264 1.71 -5.84 29.53
C TYR A 264 1.76 -4.45 30.13
N ASP A 265 0.89 -3.59 29.56
CA ASP A 265 0.73 -2.20 29.99
C ASP A 265 0.20 -2.14 31.43
N LYS A 266 0.90 -1.39 32.28
CA LYS A 266 0.55 -1.20 33.70
C LYS A 266 -0.80 -0.57 33.91
N LYS A 267 -1.23 0.31 32.99
CA LYS A 267 -2.40 1.16 33.12
C LYS A 267 -3.64 0.51 32.49
N ASN A 268 -3.47 -0.04 31.29
CA ASN A 268 -4.56 -0.55 30.47
C ASN A 268 -4.66 -2.07 30.48
N HIS A 269 -3.64 -2.78 30.97
CA HIS A 269 -3.55 -4.25 30.97
C HIS A 269 -3.46 -4.85 29.57
N ASP A 270 -3.11 -4.05 28.56
CA ASP A 270 -2.91 -4.54 27.18
C ASP A 270 -1.65 -5.41 27.13
N LEU A 271 -1.75 -6.57 26.49
CA LEU A 271 -0.62 -7.47 26.30
C LEU A 271 0.27 -6.90 25.18
N LEU A 272 1.48 -6.47 25.55
CA LEU A 272 2.42 -5.77 24.65
C LEU A 272 3.45 -6.70 24.04
N TYR A 273 3.73 -7.83 24.66
CA TYR A 273 4.67 -8.84 24.21
C TYR A 273 4.43 -10.17 24.91
N TYR A 274 4.72 -11.28 24.24
CA TYR A 274 4.86 -12.62 24.82
C TYR A 274 5.78 -13.48 23.95
N ASN A 275 6.51 -14.41 24.59
CA ASN A 275 7.33 -15.39 23.89
C ASN A 275 6.55 -16.67 23.58
N GLU A 276 7.10 -17.55 22.75
CA GLU A 276 6.46 -18.82 22.33
C GLU A 276 6.06 -19.69 23.51
N ASN A 277 6.83 -19.68 24.59
CA ASN A 277 6.50 -20.48 25.77
C ASN A 277 5.22 -20.02 26.48
N VAL A 278 4.81 -18.78 26.33
CA VAL A 278 3.52 -18.26 26.85
C VAL A 278 2.35 -18.71 25.99
N GLU A 279 2.54 -19.02 24.72
CA GLU A 279 1.46 -19.53 23.86
C GLU A 279 0.83 -20.82 24.41
N LEU A 280 1.61 -21.63 25.13
CA LEU A 280 1.13 -22.84 25.81
C LEU A 280 0.12 -22.53 26.93
N PHE A 281 0.08 -21.31 27.42
CA PHE A 281 -0.79 -20.88 28.53
C PHE A 281 -1.99 -20.06 28.04
N LEU A 282 -1.96 -19.59 26.80
CA LEU A 282 -3.06 -18.83 26.25
C LEU A 282 -4.32 -19.69 26.17
N THR A 283 -5.42 -19.19 26.72
CA THR A 283 -6.72 -19.85 26.69
C THR A 283 -7.22 -19.97 25.25
N GLY A 284 -6.75 -21.01 24.60
CA GLY A 284 -7.25 -21.52 23.32
C GLY A 284 -7.34 -20.50 22.24
N LYS A 285 -6.25 -19.97 21.75
CA LYS A 285 -6.14 -19.56 20.35
C LYS A 285 -5.21 -18.37 20.09
N ASN A 286 -4.34 -18.60 19.18
CA ASN A 286 -3.61 -17.79 18.24
C ASN A 286 -4.01 -16.31 18.26
N ASN A 287 -3.05 -15.49 18.63
CA ASN A 287 -3.08 -14.05 18.69
C ASN A 287 -3.72 -13.42 19.94
N ALA A 288 -2.88 -13.27 20.96
CA ALA A 288 -3.23 -12.52 22.17
C ALA A 288 -2.79 -11.05 22.13
N TRP A 289 -2.16 -10.61 21.04
CA TRP A 289 -1.67 -9.25 20.87
C TRP A 289 -2.81 -8.23 20.96
N GLY A 290 -2.58 -7.15 21.71
CA GLY A 290 -3.57 -6.11 21.91
C GLY A 290 -4.79 -6.51 22.75
N LYS A 291 -4.88 -7.75 23.18
CA LYS A 291 -5.91 -8.18 24.13
C LYS A 291 -5.50 -7.84 25.56
N LYS A 292 -6.49 -7.72 26.42
CA LYS A 292 -6.22 -7.56 27.86
C LYS A 292 -5.59 -8.84 28.40
N CYS A 293 -4.55 -8.71 29.22
CA CYS A 293 -3.85 -9.87 29.80
C CYS A 293 -4.81 -10.84 30.53
N TYR A 294 -5.81 -10.31 31.22
CA TYR A 294 -6.81 -11.12 31.92
C TYR A 294 -7.74 -11.88 30.95
N THR A 295 -7.99 -11.35 29.76
CA THR A 295 -8.75 -12.07 28.73
C THR A 295 -7.88 -13.11 28.03
N ALA A 296 -6.65 -12.74 27.64
CA ALA A 296 -5.76 -13.62 26.91
C ALA A 296 -5.27 -14.81 27.73
N LEU A 297 -4.92 -14.58 29.02
CA LEU A 297 -4.29 -15.58 29.86
C LEU A 297 -5.25 -16.30 30.82
N HIS A 298 -6.41 -15.68 31.13
CA HIS A 298 -7.30 -16.19 32.16
C HIS A 298 -8.77 -16.30 31.73
N ASP A 299 -9.08 -16.03 30.48
CA ASP A 299 -10.44 -16.04 29.90
C ASP A 299 -11.47 -15.23 30.72
N LYS A 300 -11.04 -14.07 31.21
CA LYS A 300 -11.86 -13.15 32.01
C LYS A 300 -12.25 -11.92 31.22
N GLN A 301 -13.43 -11.39 31.52
CA GLN A 301 -13.93 -10.13 30.93
C GLN A 301 -13.53 -8.88 31.74
N THR A 302 -13.04 -9.09 32.96
CA THR A 302 -12.65 -8.03 33.89
C THR A 302 -11.27 -8.31 34.49
N PRO A 303 -10.54 -7.29 34.95
CA PRO A 303 -9.25 -7.49 35.62
C PRO A 303 -9.33 -8.51 36.74
N CYS A 304 -8.27 -9.28 36.92
CA CYS A 304 -8.18 -10.29 37.95
C CYS A 304 -8.27 -9.65 39.34
N THR A 305 -9.14 -10.15 40.22
CA THR A 305 -9.28 -9.67 41.60
C THR A 305 -8.02 -9.85 42.44
N PHE A 306 -7.21 -10.81 42.07
CA PHE A 306 -5.89 -11.11 42.65
C PHE A 306 -4.80 -10.93 41.59
N CYS A 307 -4.90 -9.83 40.84
CA CYS A 307 -3.85 -9.52 39.89
C CYS A 307 -2.50 -9.52 40.61
N PRO A 308 -1.53 -10.34 40.21
CA PRO A 308 -0.21 -10.34 40.84
C PRO A 308 0.40 -8.96 40.97
N LEU A 309 -0.01 -8.06 40.08
CA LEU A 309 0.44 -6.69 39.99
C LEU A 309 -0.08 -5.77 41.07
N SER A 310 -1.31 -6.00 41.53
CA SER A 310 -1.86 -5.21 42.65
C SER A 310 -1.17 -5.60 43.98
N MET A 311 -0.53 -6.76 44.03
CA MET A 311 0.21 -7.30 45.16
C MET A 311 1.71 -6.98 45.11
N ILE A 312 2.22 -6.56 43.93
CA ILE A 312 3.64 -6.35 43.71
C ILE A 312 4.10 -5.00 44.21
N LYS A 313 4.09 -4.82 45.53
CA LYS A 313 4.91 -3.79 46.17
C LYS A 313 6.37 -4.21 46.41
N ASN A 314 6.70 -5.51 46.32
CA ASN A 314 8.06 -6.06 46.43
C ASN A 314 8.17 -7.40 45.66
N ILE A 315 8.63 -7.36 44.43
CA ILE A 315 8.66 -8.51 43.51
C ILE A 315 9.94 -9.36 43.64
N GLU A 316 10.67 -9.22 44.68
CA GLU A 316 11.86 -10.07 44.91
C GLU A 316 11.53 -11.52 45.33
N LYS A 317 10.28 -11.79 45.71
CA LYS A 317 9.85 -13.14 46.08
C LYS A 317 8.91 -13.74 45.04
N PRO A 318 9.24 -14.94 44.51
CA PRO A 318 8.36 -15.65 43.61
C PRO A 318 6.99 -15.91 44.23
N GLN A 319 5.94 -15.84 43.40
CA GLN A 319 4.57 -16.18 43.82
C GLN A 319 4.04 -17.28 42.92
N GLU A 320 3.32 -18.23 43.51
CA GLU A 320 2.65 -19.30 42.79
C GLU A 320 1.29 -18.82 42.30
N LEU A 321 0.99 -19.00 41.01
CA LEU A 321 -0.26 -18.62 40.38
C LEU A 321 -0.80 -19.77 39.55
N THR A 322 -2.07 -20.14 39.78
CA THR A 322 -2.77 -21.15 38.98
C THR A 322 -3.50 -20.50 37.84
N PHE A 323 -3.21 -20.91 36.60
CA PHE A 323 -3.86 -20.45 35.39
C PHE A 323 -5.17 -21.21 35.12
N SER A 324 -5.97 -20.70 34.16
CA SER A 324 -7.24 -21.32 33.76
C SER A 324 -7.11 -22.73 33.19
N ASN A 325 -5.92 -23.13 32.73
CA ASN A 325 -5.60 -24.49 32.31
C ASN A 325 -5.39 -25.49 33.49
N GLY A 326 -5.53 -25.00 34.74
CA GLY A 326 -5.35 -25.80 35.96
C GLY A 326 -3.90 -26.04 36.38
N LYS A 327 -2.93 -25.49 35.68
CA LYS A 327 -1.50 -25.58 36.01
C LYS A 327 -1.06 -24.40 36.87
N SER A 328 -0.17 -24.68 37.82
CA SER A 328 0.44 -23.65 38.68
C SER A 328 1.87 -23.35 38.24
N TYR A 329 2.20 -22.09 38.25
CA TYR A 329 3.50 -21.56 37.86
C TYR A 329 4.04 -20.63 38.93
N GLU A 330 5.33 -20.67 39.14
CA GLU A 330 6.05 -19.69 39.94
C GLU A 330 6.25 -18.44 39.08
N ILE A 331 5.74 -17.30 39.55
CA ILE A 331 5.82 -16.03 38.81
C ILE A 331 6.76 -15.07 39.53
N ARG A 332 7.71 -14.54 38.79
CA ARG A 332 8.48 -13.34 39.14
C ARG A 332 8.11 -12.25 38.16
N ALA A 333 7.84 -11.05 38.62
CA ALA A 333 7.54 -9.93 37.73
C ALA A 333 8.50 -8.77 37.98
N LYS A 334 8.82 -8.05 36.92
CA LYS A 334 9.67 -6.86 36.97
C LYS A 334 8.98 -5.67 36.30
N GLU A 335 9.09 -4.51 36.92
CA GLU A 335 8.66 -3.26 36.30
C GLU A 335 9.72 -2.81 35.27
N LEU A 336 9.28 -2.38 34.11
CA LEU A 336 10.13 -1.86 33.04
C LEU A 336 9.40 -0.79 32.24
N GLU A 337 10.11 -0.10 31.39
CA GLU A 337 9.57 0.78 30.37
C GLU A 337 9.62 0.08 29.00
N TRP A 338 8.46 -0.07 28.34
CA TRP A 338 8.34 -0.71 27.06
C TRP A 338 7.89 0.32 26.02
N ASN A 339 8.78 0.73 25.13
CA ASN A 339 8.52 1.76 24.12
C ASN A 339 7.90 3.04 24.71
N GLY A 340 8.41 3.51 25.84
CA GLY A 340 7.90 4.70 26.54
C GLY A 340 6.64 4.47 27.38
N LEU A 341 6.13 3.24 27.47
CA LEU A 341 4.99 2.88 28.31
C LEU A 341 5.45 2.17 29.59
N PRO A 342 4.94 2.56 30.77
CA PRO A 342 5.19 1.81 31.99
C PRO A 342 4.53 0.43 31.90
N ALA A 343 5.34 -0.60 32.01
CA ALA A 343 4.93 -1.97 31.79
C ALA A 343 5.46 -2.90 32.89
N TYR A 344 4.87 -4.10 32.94
CA TYR A 344 5.38 -5.22 33.76
C TYR A 344 5.73 -6.40 32.87
N THR A 345 6.80 -7.09 33.24
CA THR A 345 7.17 -8.38 32.63
C THR A 345 7.19 -9.48 33.69
N PRO A 346 6.21 -10.38 33.69
CA PRO A 346 6.27 -11.62 34.42
C PRO A 346 7.16 -12.66 33.70
N PHE A 347 7.82 -13.47 34.52
CA PHE A 347 8.57 -14.64 34.14
C PHE A 347 7.89 -15.87 34.77
N LEU A 348 7.48 -16.81 33.94
CA LEU A 348 6.77 -18.02 34.39
C LEU A 348 7.73 -19.19 34.43
N ASN A 349 7.92 -19.79 35.61
CA ASN A 349 8.63 -21.04 35.78
C ASN A 349 7.62 -22.14 36.03
N ASP A 350 7.75 -23.27 35.38
CA ASP A 350 6.95 -24.45 35.69
C ASP A 350 7.33 -24.91 37.13
N SER A 351 6.33 -24.95 38.02
CA SER A 351 6.53 -25.39 39.42
C SER A 351 6.54 -26.90 39.58
N THR A 352 6.39 -27.63 38.47
CA THR A 352 6.30 -29.11 38.46
C THR A 352 7.60 -29.80 38.00
N GLY A 353 8.76 -29.14 38.17
CA GLY A 353 10.09 -29.68 37.87
C GLY A 353 10.69 -30.44 39.07
#